data_e7c5a5765dbd4aa09bcf9e6bab7b3600
#
_entry.id   e7c5a5765dbd4aa09bcf9e6bab7b3600
#
_cell.length_a   1.000
_cell.length_b   1.000
_cell.length_c   1.000
_cell.angle_alpha   90.00
_cell.angle_beta   90.00
_cell.angle_gamma   90.00
#
_symmetry.space_group_name_H-M   'P 1'
#
loop_
_entity.id
_entity.type
_entity.pdbx_description
1 polymer ?
#
loop_
_entity_poly.entity_id
_entity_poly.type
_entity_poly.pdbx_seq_one_letter_code
_entity_poly.pdbx_strand_id
1 'polypeptide(L)'
;MSVSVAIITRGESDLSRLLQRCDGVSTVVFAPHALGPHSLDTFDCACVFGGTHEEPLVLPARSRSALEAFSAAGKRVFYEYALSFAQNYCMPPESTRFLRLVCADGAFTGMPEGTLLDEQCNFRSAPYYKCRGARPVLVYKKGLTQHACEPLSESDKEDHTAYGVWFETPTTAVCSFRLCNFVRARFAPVSVWRRVVAALVEWLCGTPVELPPAEPAYTLGRSSELGACAQAALHWFEASGTLLDGGNGGVLEGLGTEIYPDGHQKIAFPIRTDCCGEAAMAYFFHALATGDAESRARSGRLEAYVYDVMQVKTGRCAGMLRWTDVAWEVCYQDDMARAMLVTLLKALYGQGREYLP
;
A
#
# COMPACT_ATOMS: atom_id res chain seq x y z
N MET A 1 30.09 -16.16 10.03
CA MET A 1 29.60 -15.68 11.35
C MET A 1 28.16 -15.22 11.11
N SER A 2 27.26 -15.49 12.04
CA SER A 2 25.88 -15.04 11.95
C SER A 2 25.77 -13.62 12.53
N VAL A 3 25.08 -12.71 11.84
CA VAL A 3 24.80 -11.36 12.33
C VAL A 3 23.55 -11.41 13.21
N SER A 4 23.64 -10.88 14.43
CA SER A 4 22.53 -10.83 15.38
C SER A 4 21.79 -9.50 15.26
N VAL A 5 20.51 -9.55 14.94
CA VAL A 5 19.64 -8.39 14.71
C VAL A 5 18.53 -8.31 15.76
N ALA A 6 18.47 -7.20 16.49
CA ALA A 6 17.31 -6.88 17.33
C ALA A 6 16.21 -6.23 16.49
N ILE A 7 15.00 -6.80 16.49
CA ILE A 7 13.83 -6.25 15.81
C ILE A 7 12.87 -5.69 16.85
N ILE A 8 12.65 -4.38 16.82
CA ILE A 8 11.73 -3.68 17.71
C ILE A 8 10.46 -3.36 16.94
N THR A 9 9.34 -4.01 17.25
CA THR A 9 8.10 -3.85 16.50
C THR A 9 6.86 -4.20 17.34
N ARG A 10 5.70 -3.70 16.91
CA ARG A 10 4.39 -4.13 17.46
C ARG A 10 3.83 -5.36 16.76
N GLY A 11 4.30 -5.68 15.58
CA GLY A 11 3.81 -6.79 14.77
C GLY A 11 4.77 -7.16 13.65
N GLU A 12 4.41 -8.15 12.87
CA GLU A 12 5.21 -8.57 11.73
C GLU A 12 5.12 -7.57 10.57
N SER A 13 6.18 -7.49 9.78
CA SER A 13 6.25 -6.76 8.52
C SER A 13 6.98 -7.58 7.48
N ASP A 14 6.85 -7.21 6.19
CA ASP A 14 7.58 -7.92 5.12
C ASP A 14 9.10 -7.87 5.36
N LEU A 15 9.61 -6.75 5.88
CA LEU A 15 11.05 -6.61 6.16
C LEU A 15 11.49 -7.46 7.36
N SER A 16 10.67 -7.59 8.41
CA SER A 16 10.96 -8.48 9.54
C SER A 16 10.98 -9.95 9.10
N ARG A 17 10.00 -10.36 8.29
CA ARG A 17 9.95 -11.71 7.71
C ARG A 17 11.12 -11.98 6.76
N LEU A 18 11.52 -10.97 5.99
CA LEU A 18 12.69 -11.06 5.11
C LEU A 18 13.97 -11.32 5.91
N LEU A 19 14.22 -10.51 6.96
CA LEU A 19 15.40 -10.66 7.82
C LEU A 19 15.45 -12.01 8.52
N GLN A 20 14.31 -12.52 9.00
CA GLN A 20 14.19 -13.84 9.63
C GLN A 20 14.53 -15.00 8.67
N ARG A 21 14.45 -14.78 7.37
CA ARG A 21 14.70 -15.79 6.32
C ARG A 21 16.05 -15.61 5.63
N CYS A 22 16.83 -14.57 5.99
CA CYS A 22 18.16 -14.37 5.43
C CYS A 22 19.15 -15.36 6.05
N ASP A 23 19.87 -16.08 5.21
CA ASP A 23 20.96 -16.94 5.68
C ASP A 23 22.06 -16.12 6.37
N GLY A 24 22.55 -16.62 7.49
CA GLY A 24 23.56 -15.92 8.28
C GLY A 24 23.06 -14.75 9.12
N VAL A 25 21.74 -14.56 9.22
CA VAL A 25 21.10 -13.58 10.10
C VAL A 25 20.30 -14.29 11.20
N SER A 26 20.52 -13.90 12.44
CA SER A 26 19.72 -14.34 13.59
C SER A 26 18.96 -13.17 14.16
N THR A 27 17.67 -13.33 14.44
CA THR A 27 16.79 -12.23 14.86
C THR A 27 16.15 -12.52 16.21
N VAL A 28 16.01 -11.48 17.03
CA VAL A 28 15.17 -11.48 18.24
C VAL A 28 14.21 -10.32 18.19
N VAL A 29 12.92 -10.58 18.43
CA VAL A 29 11.86 -9.58 18.38
C VAL A 29 11.56 -9.05 19.77
N PHE A 30 11.52 -7.74 19.90
CA PHE A 30 11.16 -7.01 21.10
C PHE A 30 9.90 -6.17 20.88
N ALA A 31 9.02 -6.16 21.86
CA ALA A 31 7.97 -5.14 21.89
C ALA A 31 8.60 -3.76 22.13
N PRO A 32 8.03 -2.65 21.58
CA PRO A 32 8.62 -1.31 21.67
C PRO A 32 8.89 -0.82 23.09
N HIS A 33 8.16 -1.32 24.08
CA HIS A 33 8.32 -0.95 25.49
C HIS A 33 9.25 -1.89 26.28
N ALA A 34 9.75 -2.96 25.65
CA ALA A 34 10.51 -4.00 26.37
C ALA A 34 12.01 -3.71 26.52
N LEU A 35 12.53 -2.71 25.77
CA LEU A 35 13.97 -2.40 25.85
C LEU A 35 14.35 -1.75 27.19
N GLY A 36 15.44 -2.24 27.74
CA GLY A 36 16.13 -1.67 28.89
C GLY A 36 17.59 -1.33 28.57
N PRO A 37 18.36 -0.83 29.52
CA PRO A 37 19.71 -0.32 29.31
C PRO A 37 20.69 -1.30 28.66
N HIS A 38 20.53 -2.61 28.89
CA HIS A 38 21.43 -3.65 28.39
C HIS A 38 20.76 -4.65 27.42
N SER A 39 19.55 -4.34 26.99
CA SER A 39 18.76 -5.25 26.14
C SER A 39 19.41 -5.50 24.77
N LEU A 40 20.23 -4.58 24.31
CA LEU A 40 20.84 -4.62 22.97
C LEU A 40 22.34 -5.01 22.97
N ASP A 41 22.98 -5.21 24.12
CA ASP A 41 24.44 -5.37 24.24
C ASP A 41 24.99 -6.54 23.42
N THR A 42 24.21 -7.59 23.22
CA THR A 42 24.62 -8.81 22.48
C THR A 42 24.31 -8.77 20.99
N PHE A 43 23.68 -7.69 20.49
CA PHE A 43 23.30 -7.57 19.09
C PHE A 43 24.34 -6.80 18.26
N ASP A 44 24.44 -7.13 16.99
CA ASP A 44 25.29 -6.44 16.03
C ASP A 44 24.62 -5.20 15.46
N CYS A 45 23.32 -5.25 15.24
CA CYS A 45 22.53 -4.15 14.74
C CYS A 45 21.06 -4.24 15.21
N ALA A 46 20.28 -3.20 14.96
CA ALA A 46 18.86 -3.13 15.35
C ALA A 46 17.98 -2.52 14.27
N CYS A 47 16.72 -2.97 14.20
CA CYS A 47 15.67 -2.39 13.39
C CYS A 47 14.50 -1.99 14.25
N VAL A 48 13.91 -0.83 13.97
CA VAL A 48 12.64 -0.39 14.55
C VAL A 48 11.63 -0.30 13.43
N PHE A 49 10.56 -1.09 13.52
CA PHE A 49 9.46 -1.04 12.56
C PHE A 49 8.26 -0.33 13.18
N GLY A 50 7.81 0.73 12.50
CA GLY A 50 6.74 1.60 12.96
C GLY A 50 5.36 0.96 12.93
N GLY A 51 4.38 1.74 13.36
CA GLY A 51 2.98 1.32 13.32
C GLY A 51 2.31 1.55 11.97
N THR A 52 1.02 1.87 12.02
CA THR A 52 0.22 2.30 10.87
C THR A 52 0.03 3.82 10.92
N HIS A 53 -0.65 4.40 9.92
CA HIS A 53 -0.93 5.83 9.96
C HIS A 53 -1.97 6.19 11.03
N GLU A 54 -2.85 5.26 11.42
CA GLU A 54 -3.79 5.45 12.52
C GLU A 54 -3.14 5.27 13.89
N GLU A 55 -2.19 4.32 13.97
CA GLU A 55 -1.47 4.01 15.20
C GLU A 55 0.04 4.09 14.97
N PRO A 56 0.57 5.29 14.73
CA PRO A 56 1.98 5.49 14.48
C PRO A 56 2.82 5.16 15.71
N LEU A 57 4.02 4.60 15.49
CA LEU A 57 4.89 4.21 16.57
C LEU A 57 5.66 5.42 17.10
N VAL A 58 5.40 5.76 18.37
CA VAL A 58 6.25 6.61 19.20
C VAL A 58 6.97 5.70 20.20
N LEU A 59 8.30 5.68 20.13
CA LEU A 59 9.09 4.88 21.07
C LEU A 59 9.03 5.48 22.50
N PRO A 60 8.82 4.67 23.52
CA PRO A 60 8.97 5.10 24.91
C PRO A 60 10.39 5.63 25.18
N ALA A 61 10.52 6.61 26.07
CA ALA A 61 11.79 7.26 26.38
C ALA A 61 12.90 6.25 26.75
N ARG A 62 12.59 5.22 27.52
CA ARG A 62 13.52 4.16 27.93
C ARG A 62 14.07 3.41 26.70
N SER A 63 13.21 3.05 25.77
CA SER A 63 13.61 2.32 24.55
C SER A 63 14.41 3.20 23.59
N ARG A 64 14.05 4.48 23.50
CA ARG A 64 14.85 5.47 22.76
C ARG A 64 16.27 5.57 23.32
N SER A 65 16.40 5.75 24.64
CA SER A 65 17.71 5.85 25.29
C SER A 65 18.57 4.61 25.08
N ALA A 66 17.97 3.41 25.07
CA ALA A 66 18.70 2.18 24.78
C ALA A 66 19.22 2.15 23.32
N LEU A 67 18.38 2.55 22.36
CA LEU A 67 18.77 2.63 20.94
C LEU A 67 19.80 3.74 20.67
N GLU A 68 19.67 4.88 21.35
CA GLU A 68 20.64 5.99 21.26
C GLU A 68 22.02 5.56 21.80
N ALA A 69 22.06 4.88 22.96
CA ALA A 69 23.28 4.34 23.52
C ALA A 69 23.91 3.29 22.61
N PHE A 70 23.09 2.42 22.01
CA PHE A 70 23.52 1.41 21.06
C PHE A 70 24.13 2.03 19.79
N SER A 71 23.48 3.04 19.22
CA SER A 71 23.99 3.79 18.06
C SER A 71 25.28 4.56 18.40
N ALA A 72 25.34 5.18 19.60
CA ALA A 72 26.54 5.88 20.07
C ALA A 72 27.75 4.95 20.29
N ALA A 73 27.51 3.67 20.59
CA ALA A 73 28.52 2.64 20.63
C ALA A 73 29.01 2.15 19.24
N GLY A 74 28.57 2.83 18.15
CA GLY A 74 28.95 2.50 16.78
C GLY A 74 28.12 1.40 16.11
N LYS A 75 27.07 0.93 16.76
CA LYS A 75 26.16 -0.09 16.23
C LYS A 75 25.10 0.54 15.32
N ARG A 76 24.72 -0.14 14.25
CA ARG A 76 23.77 0.39 13.25
C ARG A 76 22.33 0.17 13.65
N VAL A 77 21.52 1.20 13.48
CA VAL A 77 20.07 1.18 13.75
C VAL A 77 19.31 1.67 12.52
N PHE A 78 18.34 0.91 12.06
CA PHE A 78 17.41 1.29 11.00
C PHE A 78 16.03 1.55 11.58
N TYR A 79 15.48 2.73 11.30
CA TYR A 79 14.13 3.12 11.70
C TYR A 79 13.23 3.18 10.46
N GLU A 80 12.16 2.40 10.45
CA GLU A 80 11.14 2.41 9.41
C GLU A 80 9.84 2.98 9.98
N TYR A 81 9.35 4.08 9.42
CA TYR A 81 8.05 4.66 9.71
C TYR A 81 7.77 4.88 11.21
N ALA A 82 8.79 5.19 11.99
CA ALA A 82 8.66 5.53 13.40
C ALA A 82 8.58 7.05 13.57
N LEU A 83 7.67 7.53 14.43
CA LEU A 83 7.51 8.97 14.71
C LEU A 83 8.63 9.54 15.58
N SER A 84 9.50 8.68 16.12
CA SER A 84 10.66 9.13 16.89
C SER A 84 11.85 8.24 16.63
N PHE A 85 13.00 8.84 16.39
CA PHE A 85 14.28 8.18 16.20
C PHE A 85 15.39 9.05 16.75
N ALA A 86 16.39 8.46 17.39
CA ALA A 86 17.45 9.22 18.07
C ALA A 86 16.82 10.38 18.88
N GLN A 87 17.29 11.60 18.71
CA GLN A 87 16.72 12.77 19.38
C GLN A 87 15.70 13.55 18.54
N ASN A 88 15.30 13.00 17.39
CA ASN A 88 14.36 13.60 16.45
C ASN A 88 12.95 13.06 16.59
N TYR A 89 12.01 13.85 16.13
CA TYR A 89 10.60 13.48 15.97
C TYR A 89 10.19 13.70 14.50
N CYS A 90 9.24 12.91 14.05
CA CYS A 90 8.60 13.11 12.77
C CYS A 90 7.23 13.79 12.94
N MET A 91 6.79 14.44 11.88
CA MET A 91 5.43 14.94 11.74
C MET A 91 4.45 13.76 11.78
N PRO A 92 3.18 14.01 12.17
CA PRO A 92 2.13 13.02 11.97
C PRO A 92 2.09 12.51 10.53
N PRO A 93 1.66 11.26 10.30
CA PRO A 93 1.58 10.72 8.95
C PRO A 93 0.72 11.56 8.02
N GLU A 94 1.21 11.81 6.82
CA GLU A 94 0.52 12.53 5.75
C GLU A 94 0.44 11.69 4.48
N SER A 95 -0.59 11.91 3.65
CA SER A 95 -0.78 11.19 2.40
C SER A 95 0.28 11.53 1.37
N THR A 96 0.79 10.50 0.68
CA THR A 96 1.74 10.60 -0.44
C THR A 96 1.08 10.50 -1.81
N ARG A 97 -0.27 10.60 -1.88
CA ARG A 97 -1.07 10.37 -3.10
C ARG A 97 -0.53 11.05 -4.35
N PHE A 98 0.01 12.27 -4.22
CA PHE A 98 0.52 13.06 -5.34
C PHE A 98 2.05 13.14 -5.38
N LEU A 99 2.71 12.31 -4.61
CA LEU A 99 4.15 12.26 -4.52
C LEU A 99 4.69 10.98 -5.17
N ARG A 100 5.95 11.04 -5.61
CA ARG A 100 6.73 9.90 -6.07
C ARG A 100 8.08 9.92 -5.39
N LEU A 101 8.62 8.74 -5.13
CA LEU A 101 9.99 8.61 -4.65
C LEU A 101 10.97 8.67 -5.82
N VAL A 102 12.09 9.32 -5.60
CA VAL A 102 13.16 9.45 -6.59
C VAL A 102 14.49 9.08 -5.93
N CYS A 103 15.30 8.29 -6.62
CA CYS A 103 16.64 7.95 -6.17
C CYS A 103 17.53 9.21 -6.15
N ALA A 104 18.06 9.55 -4.97
CA ALA A 104 18.95 10.69 -4.75
C ALA A 104 20.41 10.26 -4.50
N ASP A 105 20.66 8.99 -4.16
CA ASP A 105 22.00 8.42 -3.94
C ASP A 105 22.15 7.13 -4.76
N GLY A 106 22.60 7.30 -5.98
CA GLY A 106 22.82 6.18 -6.90
C GLY A 106 24.00 5.30 -6.49
N ALA A 107 24.99 5.86 -5.82
CA ALA A 107 26.15 5.11 -5.37
C ALA A 107 25.77 4.07 -4.27
N PHE A 108 24.83 4.45 -3.40
CA PHE A 108 24.34 3.54 -2.36
C PHE A 108 23.38 2.48 -2.92
N THR A 109 22.44 2.88 -3.76
CA THR A 109 21.36 1.99 -4.23
C THR A 109 21.74 1.14 -5.44
N GLY A 110 22.82 1.49 -6.13
CA GLY A 110 23.19 0.89 -7.43
C GLY A 110 22.22 1.24 -8.57
N MET A 111 21.41 2.30 -8.39
CA MET A 111 20.46 2.79 -9.39
C MET A 111 20.88 4.18 -9.87
N PRO A 112 20.57 4.55 -11.13
CA PRO A 112 20.78 5.93 -11.57
C PRO A 112 20.01 6.93 -10.69
N GLU A 113 20.63 8.08 -10.36
CA GLU A 113 19.91 9.20 -9.76
C GLU A 113 18.73 9.61 -10.64
N GLY A 114 17.63 10.01 -10.04
CA GLY A 114 16.40 10.30 -10.76
C GLY A 114 15.53 9.09 -11.09
N THR A 115 15.97 7.85 -10.78
CA THR A 115 15.11 6.66 -10.91
C THR A 115 13.85 6.82 -10.08
N LEU A 116 12.70 6.65 -10.73
CA LEU A 116 11.37 6.79 -10.13
C LEU A 116 10.96 5.50 -9.44
N LEU A 117 10.44 5.63 -8.22
CA LEU A 117 9.87 4.54 -7.44
C LEU A 117 8.50 4.95 -6.89
N ASP A 118 7.64 3.97 -6.68
CA ASP A 118 6.40 4.13 -5.92
C ASP A 118 6.50 3.35 -4.61
N GLU A 119 6.20 4.01 -3.51
CA GLU A 119 5.98 3.32 -2.26
C GLU A 119 4.52 2.83 -2.16
N GLN A 120 4.27 1.82 -1.36
CA GLN A 120 2.96 1.18 -1.27
C GLN A 120 2.22 1.47 0.04
N CYS A 121 2.80 2.29 0.88
CA CYS A 121 2.23 2.69 2.16
C CYS A 121 1.17 3.79 1.98
N ASN A 122 1.29 4.65 0.96
CA ASN A 122 0.49 5.86 0.70
C ASN A 122 0.52 6.91 1.82
N PHE A 123 1.38 6.71 2.81
CA PHE A 123 1.60 7.61 3.93
C PHE A 123 3.08 7.70 4.27
N ARG A 124 3.52 8.88 4.68
CA ARG A 124 4.87 9.14 5.17
C ARG A 124 4.84 9.98 6.44
N SER A 125 5.93 9.95 7.18
CA SER A 125 6.17 10.82 8.33
C SER A 125 7.47 11.58 8.15
N ALA A 126 7.38 12.83 7.66
CA ALA A 126 8.56 13.66 7.46
C ALA A 126 9.23 14.04 8.80
N PRO A 127 10.56 14.19 8.87
CA PRO A 127 11.24 14.65 10.08
C PRO A 127 10.83 16.08 10.44
N TYR A 128 10.62 16.34 11.73
CA TYR A 128 10.17 17.66 12.22
C TYR A 128 11.28 18.70 12.17
N TYR A 129 12.51 18.29 12.40
CA TYR A 129 13.67 19.18 12.46
C TYR A 129 14.62 18.91 11.30
N LYS A 130 15.30 19.97 10.86
CA LYS A 130 16.34 19.84 9.83
C LYS A 130 17.47 18.95 10.35
N CYS A 131 17.62 17.81 9.72
CA CYS A 131 18.66 16.84 10.02
C CYS A 131 19.99 17.33 9.44
N ARG A 132 20.82 18.00 10.24
CA ARG A 132 22.10 18.54 9.79
C ARG A 132 23.08 17.40 9.44
N GLY A 133 23.60 17.40 8.21
CA GLY A 133 24.55 16.40 7.73
C GLY A 133 23.90 15.08 7.33
N ALA A 134 22.57 15.00 7.32
CA ALA A 134 21.85 13.84 6.81
C ALA A 134 22.14 13.66 5.31
N ARG A 135 22.24 12.38 4.89
CA ARG A 135 22.45 12.00 3.49
C ARG A 135 21.19 11.32 2.96
N PRO A 136 20.42 12.00 2.09
CA PRO A 136 19.22 11.41 1.50
C PRO A 136 19.59 10.31 0.50
N VAL A 137 18.85 9.22 0.54
CA VAL A 137 18.95 8.07 -0.39
C VAL A 137 17.79 8.10 -1.38
N LEU A 138 16.58 8.28 -0.86
CA LEU A 138 15.36 8.49 -1.64
C LEU A 138 14.69 9.78 -1.16
N VAL A 139 14.18 10.57 -2.10
CA VAL A 139 13.44 11.81 -1.81
C VAL A 139 12.07 11.78 -2.49
N TYR A 140 11.09 12.44 -1.88
CA TYR A 140 9.78 12.63 -2.48
C TYR A 140 9.78 13.81 -3.44
N LYS A 141 9.17 13.62 -4.60
CA LYS A 141 8.91 14.65 -5.61
C LYS A 141 7.44 14.67 -5.97
N LYS A 142 6.94 15.83 -6.33
CA LYS A 142 5.56 15.96 -6.83
C LYS A 142 5.41 15.21 -8.15
N GLY A 143 4.39 14.37 -8.22
CA GLY A 143 4.01 13.68 -9.45
C GLY A 143 3.40 14.65 -10.46
N LEU A 144 3.84 14.57 -11.70
CA LEU A 144 3.28 15.32 -12.85
C LEU A 144 2.28 14.45 -13.61
N THR A 145 2.62 13.16 -13.77
CA THR A 145 1.77 12.14 -14.40
C THR A 145 1.97 10.81 -13.65
N GLN A 146 1.31 9.75 -14.09
CA GLN A 146 1.53 8.39 -13.57
C GLN A 146 2.98 7.91 -13.73
N HIS A 147 3.70 8.41 -14.76
CA HIS A 147 5.03 7.95 -15.13
C HIS A 147 6.12 9.01 -15.03
N ALA A 148 5.78 10.19 -14.52
CA ALA A 148 6.71 11.30 -14.42
C ALA A 148 6.50 12.10 -13.13
N CYS A 149 7.57 12.65 -12.60
CA CYS A 149 7.57 13.62 -11.51
C CYS A 149 8.44 14.82 -11.89
N GLU A 150 8.43 15.83 -11.04
CA GLU A 150 9.39 16.93 -11.15
C GLU A 150 10.82 16.37 -11.10
N PRO A 151 11.75 16.90 -11.92
CA PRO A 151 13.13 16.41 -11.93
C PRO A 151 13.81 16.62 -10.58
N LEU A 152 14.73 15.71 -10.24
CA LEU A 152 15.57 15.85 -9.06
C LEU A 152 16.50 17.03 -9.21
N SER A 153 16.65 17.82 -8.13
CA SER A 153 17.56 18.94 -8.02
C SER A 153 18.42 18.84 -6.75
N GLU A 154 19.51 19.58 -6.67
CA GLU A 154 20.34 19.60 -5.46
C GLU A 154 19.58 20.14 -4.24
N SER A 155 18.65 21.09 -4.43
CA SER A 155 17.82 21.60 -3.34
C SER A 155 16.91 20.53 -2.72
N ASP A 156 16.51 19.51 -3.47
CA ASP A 156 15.72 18.39 -2.94
C ASP A 156 16.52 17.53 -1.97
N LYS A 157 17.83 17.44 -2.20
CA LYS A 157 18.74 16.71 -1.31
C LYS A 157 18.98 17.45 0.02
N GLU A 158 18.68 18.76 0.08
CA GLU A 158 18.79 19.60 1.27
C GLU A 158 17.46 19.76 2.02
N ASP A 159 16.35 19.47 1.36
CA ASP A 159 14.99 19.58 1.95
C ASP A 159 14.65 18.33 2.77
N HIS A 160 14.89 18.42 4.08
CA HIS A 160 14.57 17.32 5.00
C HIS A 160 13.09 16.93 4.99
N THR A 161 12.18 17.83 4.61
CA THR A 161 10.74 17.51 4.53
C THR A 161 10.42 16.61 3.34
N ALA A 162 11.33 16.50 2.36
CA ALA A 162 11.19 15.61 1.22
C ALA A 162 11.87 14.23 1.42
N TYR A 163 12.55 13.99 2.55
CA TYR A 163 13.27 12.74 2.73
C TYR A 163 12.34 11.53 2.83
N GLY A 164 12.56 10.56 1.92
CA GLY A 164 11.92 9.25 1.95
C GLY A 164 12.76 8.24 2.72
N VAL A 165 14.03 8.06 2.32
CA VAL A 165 15.05 7.27 3.02
C VAL A 165 16.31 8.10 3.13
N TRP A 166 16.92 8.15 4.30
CA TRP A 166 18.16 8.89 4.52
C TRP A 166 19.02 8.32 5.64
N PHE A 167 20.29 8.66 5.63
CA PHE A 167 21.18 8.46 6.76
C PHE A 167 21.19 9.71 7.63
N GLU A 168 20.72 9.58 8.85
CA GLU A 168 20.77 10.64 9.85
C GLU A 168 22.21 10.82 10.39
N THR A 169 22.87 9.69 10.60
CA THR A 169 24.27 9.58 11.03
C THR A 169 24.90 8.37 10.34
N PRO A 170 26.21 8.15 10.43
CA PRO A 170 26.84 6.94 9.91
C PRO A 170 26.27 5.63 10.48
N THR A 171 25.66 5.68 11.68
CA THR A 171 25.08 4.51 12.37
C THR A 171 23.55 4.51 12.40
N THR A 172 22.89 5.52 11.85
CA THR A 172 21.42 5.63 11.89
C THR A 172 20.87 5.89 10.49
N ALA A 173 20.05 4.98 9.99
CA ALA A 173 19.26 5.17 8.78
C ALA A 173 17.77 5.22 9.11
N VAL A 174 17.03 6.02 8.37
CA VAL A 174 15.61 6.27 8.59
C VAL A 174 14.84 6.17 7.28
N CYS A 175 13.66 5.58 7.33
CA CYS A 175 12.69 5.54 6.27
C CYS A 175 11.39 6.21 6.77
N SER A 176 10.89 7.19 6.04
CA SER A 176 9.68 7.93 6.42
C SER A 176 8.36 7.21 6.10
N PHE A 177 8.42 6.08 5.45
CA PHE A 177 7.29 5.25 5.04
C PHE A 177 7.56 3.78 5.36
N ARG A 178 6.55 2.93 5.17
CA ARG A 178 6.72 1.48 5.38
C ARG A 178 7.32 0.82 4.15
N LEU A 179 8.49 0.20 4.31
CA LEU A 179 9.11 -0.66 3.30
C LEU A 179 8.49 -2.07 3.24
N CYS A 180 7.60 -2.39 4.17
CA CYS A 180 7.10 -3.73 4.35
C CYS A 180 6.30 -4.29 3.18
N ASN A 181 5.69 -3.46 2.35
CA ASN A 181 4.81 -3.92 1.27
C ASN A 181 5.48 -3.99 -0.11
N PHE A 182 6.81 -3.90 -0.19
CA PHE A 182 7.51 -3.88 -1.47
C PHE A 182 7.34 -5.18 -2.28
N VAL A 183 7.14 -6.32 -1.63
CA VAL A 183 6.90 -7.62 -2.29
C VAL A 183 5.51 -7.68 -2.94
N ARG A 184 4.54 -6.97 -2.36
CA ARG A 184 3.15 -6.88 -2.81
C ARG A 184 2.86 -5.63 -3.62
N ALA A 185 3.88 -4.83 -3.89
CA ALA A 185 3.76 -3.58 -4.60
C ALA A 185 3.12 -3.77 -5.98
N ARG A 186 2.02 -3.05 -6.26
CA ARG A 186 1.30 -3.13 -7.52
C ARG A 186 2.02 -2.45 -8.67
N PHE A 187 2.71 -1.36 -8.39
CA PHE A 187 3.27 -0.44 -9.39
C PHE A 187 4.78 -0.28 -9.29
N ALA A 188 5.40 -0.64 -8.18
CA ALA A 188 6.85 -0.60 -8.06
C ALA A 188 7.44 -1.91 -8.60
N PRO A 189 8.46 -1.85 -9.48
CA PRO A 189 9.15 -3.04 -9.90
C PRO A 189 9.83 -3.70 -8.69
N VAL A 190 9.44 -4.92 -8.36
CA VAL A 190 10.02 -5.68 -7.23
C VAL A 190 11.55 -5.74 -7.32
N SER A 191 12.09 -5.91 -8.54
CA SER A 191 13.53 -5.93 -8.78
C SER A 191 14.24 -4.64 -8.38
N VAL A 192 13.60 -3.49 -8.54
CA VAL A 192 14.14 -2.18 -8.16
C VAL A 192 14.11 -2.02 -6.64
N TRP A 193 12.98 -2.32 -6.01
CA TRP A 193 12.86 -2.30 -4.55
C TRP A 193 13.82 -3.27 -3.87
N ARG A 194 14.03 -4.46 -4.44
CA ARG A 194 15.02 -5.41 -3.91
C ARG A 194 16.44 -4.86 -3.87
N ARG A 195 16.84 -4.01 -4.82
CA ARG A 195 18.16 -3.35 -4.77
C ARG A 195 18.26 -2.40 -3.57
N VAL A 196 17.23 -1.57 -3.34
CA VAL A 196 17.19 -0.65 -2.19
C VAL A 196 17.23 -1.42 -0.88
N VAL A 197 16.40 -2.46 -0.76
CA VAL A 197 16.34 -3.28 0.46
C VAL A 197 17.64 -4.04 0.68
N ALA A 198 18.24 -4.60 -0.38
CA ALA A 198 19.52 -5.28 -0.27
C ALA A 198 20.63 -4.33 0.22
N ALA A 199 20.72 -3.12 -0.36
CA ALA A 199 21.69 -2.12 0.07
C ALA A 199 21.48 -1.70 1.54
N LEU A 200 20.22 -1.53 1.98
CA LEU A 200 19.91 -1.22 3.39
C LEU A 200 20.25 -2.36 4.33
N VAL A 201 19.93 -3.61 3.97
CA VAL A 201 20.24 -4.79 4.79
C VAL A 201 21.76 -5.02 4.86
N GLU A 202 22.47 -4.89 3.74
CA GLU A 202 23.94 -4.98 3.72
C GLU A 202 24.58 -3.89 4.59
N TRP A 203 24.11 -2.64 4.46
CA TRP A 203 24.54 -1.56 5.34
C TRP A 203 24.26 -1.91 6.80
N LEU A 204 23.06 -2.36 7.13
CA LEU A 204 22.65 -2.66 8.50
C LEU A 204 23.53 -3.76 9.10
N CYS A 205 23.70 -4.87 8.40
CA CYS A 205 24.47 -6.03 8.85
C CYS A 205 25.99 -5.81 8.79
N GLY A 206 26.46 -4.82 8.02
CA GLY A 206 27.89 -4.55 7.83
C GLY A 206 28.64 -5.59 6.97
N THR A 207 27.90 -6.48 6.34
CA THR A 207 28.39 -7.55 5.48
C THR A 207 27.36 -7.84 4.40
N PRO A 208 27.77 -8.33 3.21
CA PRO A 208 26.83 -8.79 2.21
C PRO A 208 25.87 -9.84 2.77
N VAL A 209 24.60 -9.69 2.48
CA VAL A 209 23.54 -10.62 2.87
C VAL A 209 22.72 -10.98 1.62
N GLU A 210 22.64 -12.26 1.34
CA GLU A 210 21.79 -12.74 0.26
C GLU A 210 20.32 -12.70 0.70
N LEU A 211 19.53 -11.88 0.00
CA LEU A 211 18.11 -11.81 0.27
C LEU A 211 17.39 -13.06 -0.26
N PRO A 212 16.50 -13.67 0.51
CA PRO A 212 15.69 -14.78 0.03
C PRO A 212 14.90 -14.40 -1.23
N PRO A 213 14.53 -15.36 -2.11
CA PRO A 213 13.72 -15.09 -3.29
C PRO A 213 12.46 -14.31 -2.96
N ALA A 214 12.08 -13.39 -3.84
CA ALA A 214 10.79 -12.72 -3.73
C ALA A 214 9.67 -13.71 -4.02
N GLU A 215 8.70 -13.79 -3.12
CA GLU A 215 7.47 -14.56 -3.33
C GLU A 215 6.35 -13.55 -3.63
N PRO A 216 6.01 -13.37 -4.93
CA PRO A 216 4.93 -12.44 -5.27
C PRO A 216 3.62 -12.95 -4.67
N ALA A 217 2.82 -12.04 -4.14
CA ALA A 217 1.50 -12.36 -3.60
C ALA A 217 0.46 -12.71 -4.69
N TYR A 218 0.86 -12.74 -5.94
CA TYR A 218 -0.01 -13.02 -7.08
C TYR A 218 0.69 -13.94 -8.07
N THR A 219 -0.10 -14.72 -8.80
CA THR A 219 0.34 -15.50 -9.94
C THR A 219 -0.15 -14.82 -11.21
N LEU A 220 0.76 -14.64 -12.19
CA LEU A 220 0.36 -14.14 -13.50
C LEU A 220 -0.42 -15.25 -14.24
N GLY A 221 -1.66 -14.97 -14.59
CA GLY A 221 -2.46 -15.84 -15.44
C GLY A 221 -1.90 -15.89 -16.85
N ARG A 222 -1.99 -17.05 -17.50
CA ARG A 222 -1.64 -17.22 -18.90
C ARG A 222 -2.87 -16.93 -19.78
N SER A 223 -2.66 -16.55 -21.02
CA SER A 223 -3.76 -16.33 -21.98
C SER A 223 -4.64 -17.58 -22.18
N SER A 224 -4.10 -18.79 -21.98
CA SER A 224 -4.84 -20.05 -21.97
C SER A 224 -5.73 -20.26 -20.73
N GLU A 225 -5.61 -19.41 -19.71
CA GLU A 225 -6.29 -19.51 -18.41
C GLU A 225 -7.29 -18.37 -18.17
N LEU A 226 -7.70 -17.65 -19.23
CA LEU A 226 -8.57 -16.47 -19.11
C LEU A 226 -9.89 -16.77 -18.37
N GLY A 227 -10.47 -17.96 -18.59
CA GLY A 227 -11.68 -18.38 -17.87
C GLY A 227 -11.45 -18.49 -16.35
N ALA A 228 -10.33 -19.10 -15.94
CA ALA A 228 -9.97 -19.21 -14.53
C ALA A 228 -9.66 -17.83 -13.92
N CYS A 229 -8.99 -16.95 -14.69
CA CYS A 229 -8.73 -15.57 -14.26
C CYS A 229 -10.03 -14.77 -14.08
N ALA A 230 -10.98 -14.89 -14.99
CA ALA A 230 -12.28 -14.25 -14.89
C ALA A 230 -13.06 -14.74 -13.67
N GLN A 231 -13.08 -16.06 -13.43
CA GLN A 231 -13.72 -16.65 -12.26
C GLN A 231 -13.06 -16.18 -10.95
N ALA A 232 -11.73 -16.13 -10.89
CA ALA A 232 -11.01 -15.63 -9.73
C ALA A 232 -11.30 -14.14 -9.47
N ALA A 233 -11.40 -13.33 -10.52
CA ALA A 233 -11.76 -11.91 -10.41
C ALA A 233 -13.18 -11.72 -9.88
N LEU A 234 -14.14 -12.52 -10.32
CA LEU A 234 -15.51 -12.47 -9.79
C LEU A 234 -15.58 -12.96 -8.34
N HIS A 235 -14.84 -14.05 -8.02
CA HIS A 235 -14.76 -14.53 -6.64
C HIS A 235 -14.14 -13.50 -5.68
N TRP A 236 -13.28 -12.62 -6.19
CA TRP A 236 -12.68 -11.55 -5.40
C TRP A 236 -13.75 -10.63 -4.76
N PHE A 237 -14.84 -10.32 -5.43
CA PHE A 237 -15.92 -9.49 -4.87
C PHE A 237 -16.51 -10.09 -3.59
N GLU A 238 -16.60 -11.41 -3.52
CA GLU A 238 -17.08 -12.13 -2.32
C GLU A 238 -15.97 -12.21 -1.27
N ALA A 239 -14.79 -12.67 -1.68
CA ALA A 239 -13.67 -12.89 -0.79
C ALA A 239 -13.16 -11.60 -0.12
N SER A 240 -13.26 -10.45 -0.82
CA SER A 240 -12.94 -9.13 -0.27
C SER A 240 -14.02 -8.55 0.64
N GLY A 241 -15.23 -9.11 0.63
CA GLY A 241 -16.39 -8.57 1.35
C GLY A 241 -16.99 -7.31 0.71
N THR A 242 -16.65 -6.99 -0.55
CA THR A 242 -17.20 -5.81 -1.24
C THR A 242 -18.58 -6.07 -1.86
N LEU A 243 -18.91 -7.31 -2.18
CA LEU A 243 -20.26 -7.69 -2.66
C LEU A 243 -21.18 -7.91 -1.46
N LEU A 244 -22.19 -7.06 -1.30
CA LEU A 244 -23.11 -7.11 -0.18
C LEU A 244 -24.31 -7.97 -0.49
N ASP A 245 -24.65 -8.90 0.42
CA ASP A 245 -25.84 -9.79 0.33
C ASP A 245 -26.02 -10.40 -1.07
N GLY A 246 -24.93 -10.95 -1.62
CA GLY A 246 -24.95 -11.59 -2.94
C GLY A 246 -25.40 -10.68 -4.08
N GLY A 247 -25.29 -9.36 -3.92
CA GLY A 247 -25.67 -8.32 -4.87
C GLY A 247 -26.95 -7.54 -4.52
N ASN A 248 -27.78 -8.02 -3.58
CA ASN A 248 -28.97 -7.28 -3.14
C ASN A 248 -28.62 -5.98 -2.40
N GLY A 249 -27.49 -5.95 -1.70
CA GLY A 249 -26.99 -4.79 -1.01
C GLY A 249 -26.06 -3.89 -1.86
N GLY A 250 -25.87 -4.21 -3.13
CA GLY A 250 -24.94 -3.47 -4.01
C GLY A 250 -23.50 -3.93 -3.86
N VAL A 251 -22.57 -3.09 -4.33
CA VAL A 251 -21.13 -3.29 -4.26
C VAL A 251 -20.47 -2.06 -3.64
N LEU A 252 -19.65 -2.28 -2.61
CA LEU A 252 -18.81 -1.24 -2.02
C LEU A 252 -17.76 -0.74 -3.01
N GLU A 253 -17.31 0.51 -2.88
CA GLU A 253 -16.37 1.14 -3.80
C GLU A 253 -15.09 0.34 -4.01
N GLY A 254 -14.68 -0.46 -3.03
CA GLY A 254 -13.53 -1.34 -3.12
C GLY A 254 -12.64 -1.30 -1.88
N LEU A 255 -11.34 -1.47 -2.10
CA LEU A 255 -10.36 -1.48 -1.03
C LEU A 255 -9.60 -0.15 -0.97
N GLY A 256 -9.27 0.30 0.22
CA GLY A 256 -8.38 1.42 0.45
C GLY A 256 -7.00 1.17 -0.17
N THR A 257 -6.25 2.25 -0.41
CA THR A 257 -4.95 2.17 -1.09
C THR A 257 -3.82 1.70 -0.18
N GLU A 258 -3.97 1.82 1.14
CA GLU A 258 -2.97 1.35 2.08
C GLU A 258 -3.04 -0.16 2.26
N ILE A 259 -1.90 -0.82 2.13
CA ILE A 259 -1.73 -2.25 2.44
C ILE A 259 -1.06 -2.34 3.81
N TYR A 260 -1.71 -2.98 4.77
CA TYR A 260 -1.22 -3.14 6.13
C TYR A 260 -0.16 -4.25 6.22
N PRO A 261 0.67 -4.29 7.31
CA PRO A 261 1.77 -5.26 7.42
C PRO A 261 1.35 -6.73 7.31
N ASP A 262 0.13 -7.07 7.72
CA ASP A 262 -0.45 -8.41 7.59
C ASP A 262 -1.05 -8.68 6.19
N GLY A 263 -1.04 -7.66 5.31
CA GLY A 263 -1.52 -7.73 3.94
C GLY A 263 -2.99 -7.40 3.75
N HIS A 264 -3.73 -7.07 4.80
CA HIS A 264 -5.10 -6.61 4.63
C HIS A 264 -5.17 -5.18 4.08
N GLN A 265 -6.31 -4.80 3.54
CA GLN A 265 -6.69 -3.45 3.15
C GLN A 265 -8.04 -3.11 3.75
N LYS A 266 -8.25 -1.87 4.17
CA LYS A 266 -9.57 -1.42 4.62
C LYS A 266 -10.54 -1.36 3.46
N ILE A 267 -11.76 -1.76 3.70
CA ILE A 267 -12.84 -1.62 2.72
C ILE A 267 -13.30 -0.16 2.71
N ALA A 268 -13.44 0.41 1.51
CA ALA A 268 -14.08 1.70 1.30
C ALA A 268 -15.60 1.51 1.34
N PHE A 269 -16.27 2.13 2.30
CA PHE A 269 -17.69 1.88 2.59
C PHE A 269 -18.72 2.47 1.62
N PRO A 270 -18.48 3.56 0.87
CA PRO A 270 -19.49 4.05 -0.04
C PRO A 270 -19.88 2.99 -1.08
N ILE A 271 -21.19 2.87 -1.32
CA ILE A 271 -21.70 2.12 -2.47
C ILE A 271 -21.84 3.10 -3.62
N ARG A 272 -21.20 2.81 -4.72
CA ARG A 272 -21.30 3.63 -5.93
C ARG A 272 -22.14 2.95 -6.98
N THR A 273 -22.96 3.75 -7.66
CA THR A 273 -23.88 3.24 -8.68
C THR A 273 -23.14 2.66 -9.88
N ASP A 274 -22.04 3.30 -10.32
CA ASP A 274 -21.20 2.80 -11.40
C ASP A 274 -20.54 1.46 -11.02
N CYS A 275 -20.02 1.32 -9.81
CA CYS A 275 -19.47 0.05 -9.33
C CYS A 275 -20.49 -1.09 -9.37
N CYS A 276 -21.75 -0.81 -8.97
CA CYS A 276 -22.82 -1.79 -9.05
C CYS A 276 -23.12 -2.19 -10.50
N GLY A 277 -23.23 -1.23 -11.42
CA GLY A 277 -23.49 -1.50 -12.84
C GLY A 277 -22.36 -2.23 -13.54
N GLU A 278 -21.10 -1.85 -13.27
CA GLU A 278 -19.93 -2.50 -13.84
C GLU A 278 -19.73 -3.93 -13.30
N ALA A 279 -19.95 -4.16 -12.00
CA ALA A 279 -19.97 -5.50 -11.44
C ALA A 279 -21.11 -6.35 -12.01
N ALA A 280 -22.32 -5.77 -12.18
CA ALA A 280 -23.44 -6.43 -12.84
C ALA A 280 -23.08 -6.86 -14.27
N MET A 281 -22.37 -6.00 -15.01
CA MET A 281 -21.89 -6.28 -16.37
C MET A 281 -20.87 -7.43 -16.38
N ALA A 282 -19.93 -7.44 -15.44
CA ALA A 282 -18.95 -8.51 -15.32
C ALA A 282 -19.62 -9.88 -15.06
N TYR A 283 -20.56 -9.95 -14.13
CA TYR A 283 -21.35 -11.15 -13.88
C TYR A 283 -22.24 -11.55 -15.07
N PHE A 284 -22.80 -10.57 -15.79
CA PHE A 284 -23.58 -10.83 -16.99
C PHE A 284 -22.75 -11.53 -18.08
N PHE A 285 -21.56 -11.00 -18.40
CA PHE A 285 -20.70 -11.59 -19.40
C PHE A 285 -20.17 -12.96 -18.98
N HIS A 286 -19.87 -13.16 -17.71
CA HIS A 286 -19.51 -14.47 -17.20
C HIS A 286 -20.65 -15.48 -17.40
N ALA A 287 -21.89 -15.09 -17.06
CA ALA A 287 -23.07 -15.93 -17.29
C ALA A 287 -23.29 -16.25 -18.77
N LEU A 288 -23.06 -15.30 -19.67
CA LEU A 288 -23.13 -15.56 -21.13
C LEU A 288 -22.08 -16.55 -21.61
N ALA A 289 -20.87 -16.43 -21.09
CA ALA A 289 -19.73 -17.25 -21.53
C ALA A 289 -19.80 -18.69 -20.96
N THR A 290 -20.33 -18.86 -19.75
CA THR A 290 -20.28 -20.14 -19.01
C THR A 290 -21.62 -20.81 -18.82
N GLY A 291 -22.72 -20.08 -18.97
CA GLY A 291 -24.07 -20.55 -18.59
C GLY A 291 -24.34 -20.49 -17.08
N ASP A 292 -23.43 -19.92 -16.28
CA ASP A 292 -23.56 -19.91 -14.82
C ASP A 292 -24.81 -19.15 -14.34
N ALA A 293 -25.71 -19.88 -13.69
CA ALA A 293 -26.98 -19.36 -13.23
C ALA A 293 -26.83 -18.36 -12.08
N GLU A 294 -25.85 -18.56 -11.20
CA GLU A 294 -25.62 -17.67 -10.07
C GLU A 294 -25.05 -16.33 -10.52
N SER A 295 -24.11 -16.32 -11.46
CA SER A 295 -23.64 -15.08 -12.09
C SER A 295 -24.77 -14.31 -12.77
N ARG A 296 -25.69 -15.03 -13.43
CA ARG A 296 -26.89 -14.41 -14.02
C ARG A 296 -27.75 -13.75 -12.94
N ALA A 297 -28.00 -14.46 -11.84
CA ALA A 297 -28.80 -13.96 -10.73
C ALA A 297 -28.16 -12.74 -10.06
N ARG A 298 -26.85 -12.79 -9.81
CA ARG A 298 -26.10 -11.65 -9.24
C ARG A 298 -26.13 -10.41 -10.13
N SER A 299 -25.94 -10.60 -11.43
CA SER A 299 -26.09 -9.51 -12.39
C SER A 299 -27.47 -8.87 -12.31
N GLY A 300 -28.53 -9.67 -12.16
CA GLY A 300 -29.91 -9.15 -12.00
C GLY A 300 -30.10 -8.39 -10.71
N ARG A 301 -29.61 -8.92 -9.58
CA ARG A 301 -29.71 -8.25 -8.26
C ARG A 301 -28.98 -6.91 -8.23
N LEU A 302 -27.77 -6.84 -8.78
CA LEU A 302 -26.98 -5.61 -8.85
C LEU A 302 -27.62 -4.57 -9.78
N GLU A 303 -28.18 -5.00 -10.91
CA GLU A 303 -28.93 -4.10 -11.79
C GLU A 303 -30.19 -3.58 -11.11
N ALA A 304 -30.93 -4.45 -10.42
CA ALA A 304 -32.07 -4.03 -9.61
C ALA A 304 -31.67 -3.01 -8.53
N TYR A 305 -30.53 -3.21 -7.86
CA TYR A 305 -30.02 -2.24 -6.90
C TYR A 305 -29.80 -0.86 -7.53
N VAL A 306 -29.19 -0.80 -8.73
CA VAL A 306 -28.98 0.47 -9.47
C VAL A 306 -30.30 1.18 -9.70
N TYR A 307 -31.30 0.47 -10.20
CA TYR A 307 -32.56 1.14 -10.60
C TYR A 307 -33.56 1.25 -9.44
N ASP A 308 -33.70 0.27 -8.59
CA ASP A 308 -34.74 0.28 -7.54
C ASP A 308 -34.30 1.04 -6.29
N VAL A 309 -32.99 1.11 -5.99
CA VAL A 309 -32.45 1.80 -4.81
C VAL A 309 -31.81 3.13 -5.18
N MET A 310 -30.91 3.14 -6.17
CA MET A 310 -30.08 4.32 -6.45
C MET A 310 -30.75 5.32 -7.38
N GLN A 311 -31.78 4.92 -8.14
CA GLN A 311 -32.51 5.84 -9.01
C GLN A 311 -33.50 6.69 -8.24
N VAL A 312 -33.54 8.00 -8.52
CA VAL A 312 -34.56 8.91 -8.04
C VAL A 312 -35.89 8.59 -8.74
N LYS A 313 -36.92 8.22 -7.99
CA LYS A 313 -38.20 7.76 -8.53
C LYS A 313 -39.21 8.86 -8.77
N THR A 314 -39.11 9.98 -8.05
CA THR A 314 -40.12 11.04 -8.07
C THR A 314 -39.49 12.42 -8.04
N GLY A 315 -40.27 13.44 -8.34
CA GLY A 315 -39.86 14.85 -8.28
C GLY A 315 -39.09 15.32 -9.49
N ARG A 316 -38.43 16.47 -9.35
CA ARG A 316 -37.76 17.18 -10.46
C ARG A 316 -36.62 16.39 -11.08
N CYS A 317 -35.96 15.56 -10.28
CA CYS A 317 -34.80 14.74 -10.71
C CYS A 317 -35.19 13.27 -10.95
N ALA A 318 -36.46 12.95 -11.15
CA ALA A 318 -36.88 11.58 -11.45
C ALA A 318 -36.10 11.01 -12.63
N GLY A 319 -35.62 9.78 -12.49
CA GLY A 319 -34.75 9.11 -13.46
C GLY A 319 -33.26 9.29 -13.24
N MET A 320 -32.81 10.27 -12.43
CA MET A 320 -31.40 10.45 -12.08
C MET A 320 -30.88 9.23 -11.30
N LEU A 321 -29.73 8.71 -11.69
CA LEU A 321 -28.97 7.77 -10.90
C LEU A 321 -28.03 8.55 -9.98
N ARG A 322 -28.10 8.29 -8.68
CA ARG A 322 -27.23 8.91 -7.69
C ARG A 322 -25.80 8.40 -7.86
N TRP A 323 -24.83 9.24 -7.53
CA TRP A 323 -23.43 8.83 -7.56
C TRP A 323 -23.12 7.76 -6.51
N THR A 324 -23.47 8.02 -5.26
CA THR A 324 -23.20 7.14 -4.13
C THR A 324 -24.30 7.24 -3.09
N ASP A 325 -24.40 6.28 -2.20
CA ASP A 325 -25.35 6.24 -1.08
C ASP A 325 -25.08 7.33 -0.02
N VAL A 326 -23.85 7.85 0.05
CA VAL A 326 -23.44 8.91 1.00
C VAL A 326 -23.49 10.32 0.40
N ALA A 327 -23.67 10.46 -0.91
CA ALA A 327 -23.86 11.74 -1.61
C ALA A 327 -25.14 11.70 -2.46
N TRP A 328 -26.25 11.67 -1.76
CA TRP A 328 -27.57 11.32 -2.28
C TRP A 328 -28.15 12.29 -3.34
N GLU A 329 -27.70 13.55 -3.31
CA GLU A 329 -28.12 14.57 -4.27
C GLU A 329 -27.19 14.74 -5.48
N VAL A 330 -26.08 13.99 -5.48
CA VAL A 330 -25.03 14.13 -6.50
C VAL A 330 -25.17 13.05 -7.56
N CYS A 331 -24.99 13.45 -8.82
CA CYS A 331 -24.78 12.53 -9.94
C CYS A 331 -23.67 13.04 -10.84
N TYR A 332 -22.94 12.12 -11.46
CA TYR A 332 -21.95 12.40 -12.48
C TYR A 332 -22.35 11.68 -13.78
N GLN A 333 -22.16 12.33 -14.91
CA GLN A 333 -22.60 11.80 -16.20
C GLN A 333 -21.90 10.50 -16.58
N ASP A 334 -20.61 10.41 -16.34
CA ASP A 334 -19.83 9.22 -16.61
C ASP A 334 -20.20 8.04 -15.71
N ASP A 335 -20.43 8.27 -14.43
CA ASP A 335 -20.88 7.23 -13.48
C ASP A 335 -22.27 6.71 -13.85
N MET A 336 -23.21 7.61 -14.23
CA MET A 336 -24.51 7.21 -14.71
C MET A 336 -24.42 6.38 -16.00
N ALA A 337 -23.60 6.81 -16.95
CA ALA A 337 -23.43 6.09 -18.21
C ALA A 337 -22.87 4.67 -17.98
N ARG A 338 -21.86 4.53 -17.11
CA ARG A 338 -21.29 3.23 -16.74
C ARG A 338 -22.31 2.31 -16.08
N ALA A 339 -23.10 2.84 -15.16
CA ALA A 339 -24.17 2.08 -14.51
C ALA A 339 -25.23 1.53 -15.48
N MET A 340 -25.51 2.27 -16.57
CA MET A 340 -26.50 1.88 -17.57
C MET A 340 -26.00 0.86 -18.59
N LEU A 341 -24.68 0.65 -18.71
CA LEU A 341 -24.09 -0.24 -19.71
C LEU A 341 -24.64 -1.67 -19.63
N VAL A 342 -24.79 -2.22 -18.43
CA VAL A 342 -25.31 -3.58 -18.25
C VAL A 342 -26.72 -3.73 -18.81
N THR A 343 -27.59 -2.77 -18.58
CA THR A 343 -28.98 -2.77 -19.07
C THR A 343 -29.05 -2.72 -20.59
N LEU A 344 -28.25 -1.84 -21.21
CA LEU A 344 -28.17 -1.75 -22.66
C LEU A 344 -27.61 -3.03 -23.29
N LEU A 345 -26.58 -3.61 -22.67
CA LEU A 345 -25.98 -4.85 -23.14
C LEU A 345 -26.95 -6.04 -22.98
N LYS A 346 -27.65 -6.17 -21.87
CA LYS A 346 -28.69 -7.20 -21.69
C LYS A 346 -29.77 -7.09 -22.78
N ALA A 347 -30.23 -5.89 -23.06
CA ALA A 347 -31.20 -5.64 -24.13
C ALA A 347 -30.64 -6.03 -25.51
N LEU A 348 -29.39 -5.65 -25.80
CA LEU A 348 -28.70 -5.98 -27.05
C LEU A 348 -28.55 -7.51 -27.25
N TYR A 349 -28.26 -8.24 -26.18
CA TYR A 349 -28.16 -9.70 -26.20
C TYR A 349 -29.49 -10.44 -25.99
N GLY A 350 -30.63 -9.72 -25.96
CA GLY A 350 -31.96 -10.31 -25.79
C GLY A 350 -32.20 -10.94 -24.41
N GLN A 351 -31.49 -10.51 -23.36
CA GLN A 351 -31.52 -11.09 -22.02
C GLN A 351 -32.38 -10.32 -21.00
N GLY A 352 -33.06 -9.26 -21.40
CA GLY A 352 -33.94 -8.46 -20.56
C GLY A 352 -34.13 -7.04 -21.09
N ARG A 353 -35.26 -6.43 -20.74
CA ARG A 353 -35.62 -5.06 -21.12
C ARG A 353 -36.33 -4.30 -19.99
N GLU A 354 -36.29 -4.84 -18.77
CA GLU A 354 -37.10 -4.39 -17.64
C GLU A 354 -36.87 -2.91 -17.29
N TYR A 355 -35.67 -2.41 -17.47
CA TYR A 355 -35.26 -1.06 -17.11
C TYR A 355 -35.00 -0.16 -18.32
N LEU A 356 -35.40 -0.59 -19.50
CA LEU A 356 -35.42 0.30 -20.68
C LEU A 356 -36.71 1.13 -20.69
N PRO A 357 -36.68 2.37 -21.25
CA PRO A 357 -37.89 3.20 -21.43
C PRO A 357 -38.94 2.53 -22.30
#